data_e74f9f01f4c53b3ab859b35d48c923c1
#
_entry.id   e74f9f01f4c53b3ab859b35d48c923c1
#
_cell.length_a   1.000
_cell.length_b   1.000
_cell.length_c   1.000
_cell.angle_alpha   90.00
_cell.angle_beta   90.00
_cell.angle_gamma   90.00
#
_symmetry.space_group_name_H-M   'P 1'
#
loop_
_entity.id
_entity.type
_entity.pdbx_description
1 polymer ?
#
loop_
_entity_poly.entity_id
_entity_poly.type
_entity_poly.pdbx_seq_one_letter_code
_entity_poly.pdbx_strand_id
1 'polypeptide(L)'
;MRPTYFILLFLLGNILYAQTTIFGKITDAEFNAPLPYVNIGIPGAGIGTVSDEAGYYLLEVPNHKINDSLYFSMVGFASQSFKIDQLDGSNEKLLNINFQPEATALKEVVVTSGKWEKKAVGNETDSKLITTGFTTNQLGNEIAQFVRVKKQRPTLVQGFWLSIAENTIESVILRL
;
A
#
# COMPACT_ATOMS: atom_id res chain seq x y z
N MET A 1 -12.37 -17.75 50.69
CA MET A 1 -12.42 -17.71 49.21
C MET A 1 -11.20 -18.46 48.70
N ARG A 2 -11.41 -19.53 47.94
CA ARG A 2 -10.30 -20.45 47.54
C ARG A 2 -9.43 -19.79 46.48
N PRO A 3 -8.09 -19.75 46.62
CA PRO A 3 -7.16 -19.09 45.71
C PRO A 3 -7.14 -19.69 44.27
N THR A 4 -7.77 -20.85 44.12
CA THR A 4 -7.87 -21.59 42.86
C THR A 4 -8.59 -20.80 41.72
N TYR A 5 -9.53 -19.95 42.05
CA TYR A 5 -10.25 -19.13 41.02
C TYR A 5 -9.40 -17.98 40.46
N PHE A 6 -8.46 -17.48 41.26
CA PHE A 6 -7.55 -16.41 40.80
C PHE A 6 -6.50 -16.94 39.80
N ILE A 7 -6.05 -18.18 39.98
CA ILE A 7 -5.10 -18.82 39.05
C ILE A 7 -5.80 -19.17 37.75
N LEU A 8 -7.06 -19.59 37.76
CA LEU A 8 -7.83 -19.86 36.55
C LEU A 8 -8.09 -18.60 35.74
N LEU A 9 -8.33 -17.46 36.37
CA LEU A 9 -8.57 -16.17 35.69
C LEU A 9 -7.29 -15.63 35.03
N PHE A 10 -6.10 -15.91 35.59
CA PHE A 10 -4.81 -15.50 35.03
C PHE A 10 -4.39 -16.35 33.84
N LEU A 11 -4.86 -17.57 33.70
CA LEU A 11 -4.62 -18.47 32.59
C LEU A 11 -5.47 -18.14 31.35
N LEU A 12 -6.58 -17.41 31.48
CA LEU A 12 -7.47 -17.02 30.38
C LEU A 12 -7.02 -15.74 29.66
N GLY A 13 -6.02 -15.04 30.18
CA GLY A 13 -5.58 -13.72 29.64
C GLY A 13 -4.63 -13.74 28.46
N ASN A 14 -4.10 -14.90 28.06
CA ASN A 14 -3.13 -14.96 26.95
C ASN A 14 -3.78 -15.43 25.64
N ILE A 15 -4.65 -14.61 25.06
CA ILE A 15 -4.99 -14.74 23.65
C ILE A 15 -3.78 -14.20 22.87
N LEU A 16 -2.79 -15.06 22.63
CA LEU A 16 -1.68 -14.76 21.72
C LEU A 16 -2.29 -14.66 20.32
N TYR A 17 -2.42 -13.43 19.81
CA TYR A 17 -2.66 -13.22 18.39
C TYR A 17 -1.42 -13.70 17.66
N ALA A 18 -1.47 -14.92 17.15
CA ALA A 18 -0.41 -15.41 16.29
C ALA A 18 -0.44 -14.61 14.99
N GLN A 19 0.67 -13.98 14.65
CA GLN A 19 0.88 -13.23 13.40
C GLN A 19 1.98 -13.92 12.62
N THR A 20 1.89 -13.85 11.31
CA THR A 20 2.96 -14.29 10.41
C THR A 20 3.66 -13.06 9.89
N THR A 21 4.98 -12.99 10.07
CA THR A 21 5.82 -11.91 9.54
C THR A 21 6.40 -12.34 8.20
N ILE A 22 6.15 -11.56 7.16
CA ILE A 22 6.72 -11.76 5.82
C ILE A 22 7.69 -10.61 5.58
N PHE A 23 8.92 -10.95 5.23
CA PHE A 23 9.96 -9.97 5.00
C PHE A 23 10.87 -10.39 3.85
N GLY A 24 11.61 -9.44 3.29
CA GLY A 24 12.53 -9.74 2.21
C GLY A 24 13.08 -8.50 1.54
N LYS A 25 13.71 -8.71 0.41
CA LYS A 25 14.27 -7.66 -0.42
C LYS A 25 13.71 -7.72 -1.83
N ILE A 26 13.42 -6.57 -2.39
CA ILE A 26 12.93 -6.41 -3.77
C ILE A 26 14.02 -5.75 -4.60
N THR A 27 14.33 -6.36 -5.73
CA THR A 27 15.33 -5.88 -6.68
C THR A 27 14.79 -5.88 -8.10
N ASP A 28 15.36 -5.02 -8.93
CA ASP A 28 15.19 -5.03 -10.37
C ASP A 28 15.89 -6.26 -10.97
N ALA A 29 15.21 -7.00 -11.82
CA ALA A 29 15.76 -8.22 -12.44
C ALA A 29 16.82 -7.92 -13.51
N GLU A 30 16.82 -6.72 -14.10
CA GLU A 30 17.77 -6.35 -15.15
C GLU A 30 19.08 -5.80 -14.55
N PHE A 31 18.97 -4.91 -13.54
CA PHE A 31 20.13 -4.21 -12.97
C PHE A 31 20.53 -4.73 -11.60
N ASN A 32 19.74 -5.63 -11.00
CA ASN A 32 19.89 -6.12 -9.62
C ASN A 32 19.95 -4.98 -8.57
N ALA A 33 19.42 -3.82 -8.94
CA ALA A 33 19.32 -2.66 -8.08
C ALA A 33 18.16 -2.80 -7.09
N PRO A 34 18.25 -2.28 -5.85
CA PRO A 34 17.14 -2.29 -4.93
C PRO A 34 15.98 -1.43 -5.48
N LEU A 35 14.76 -1.90 -5.32
CA LEU A 35 13.55 -1.18 -5.72
C LEU A 35 12.84 -0.61 -4.49
N PRO A 36 12.93 0.72 -4.29
CA PRO A 36 12.22 1.40 -3.22
C PRO A 36 10.74 1.60 -3.57
N TYR A 37 9.92 1.71 -2.53
CA TYR A 37 8.50 2.12 -2.62
C TYR A 37 7.63 1.19 -3.47
N VAL A 38 7.97 -0.09 -3.56
CA VAL A 38 7.10 -1.11 -4.13
C VAL A 38 5.90 -1.31 -3.21
N ASN A 39 4.69 -1.29 -3.74
CA ASN A 39 3.48 -1.58 -2.97
C ASN A 39 3.37 -3.08 -2.71
N ILE A 40 3.12 -3.44 -1.45
CA ILE A 40 3.00 -4.81 -0.99
C ILE A 40 1.73 -4.90 -0.15
N GLY A 41 0.82 -5.82 -0.47
CA GLY A 41 -0.40 -5.92 0.32
C GLY A 41 -1.35 -7.04 -0.07
N ILE A 42 -2.37 -7.22 0.75
CA ILE A 42 -3.47 -8.15 0.52
C ILE A 42 -4.69 -7.34 0.06
N PRO A 43 -5.11 -7.45 -1.21
CA PRO A 43 -6.22 -6.67 -1.75
C PRO A 43 -7.51 -6.84 -0.94
N GLY A 44 -8.13 -5.72 -0.59
CA GLY A 44 -9.40 -5.71 0.15
C GLY A 44 -9.28 -6.02 1.65
N ALA A 45 -8.10 -6.32 2.16
CA ALA A 45 -7.90 -6.64 3.57
C ALA A 45 -7.48 -5.43 4.43
N GLY A 46 -7.06 -4.32 3.81
CA GLY A 46 -6.49 -3.18 4.54
C GLY A 46 -5.14 -3.49 5.18
N ILE A 47 -4.43 -4.50 4.65
CA ILE A 47 -3.12 -4.96 5.14
C ILE A 47 -2.11 -4.71 4.03
N GLY A 48 -1.08 -3.91 4.32
CA GLY A 48 -0.05 -3.59 3.34
C GLY A 48 1.11 -2.81 3.92
N THR A 49 2.18 -2.74 3.15
CA THR A 49 3.40 -1.98 3.41
C THR A 49 4.03 -1.54 2.09
N VAL A 50 5.15 -0.83 2.16
CA VAL A 50 5.99 -0.53 1.00
C VAL A 50 7.44 -0.88 1.30
N SER A 51 8.24 -1.14 0.26
CA SER A 51 9.67 -1.32 0.44
C SER A 51 10.37 0.01 0.78
N ASP A 52 11.42 -0.06 1.59
CA ASP A 52 12.26 1.08 1.95
C ASP A 52 13.23 1.48 0.81
N GLU A 53 14.09 2.47 1.04
CA GLU A 53 15.07 2.95 0.05
C GLU A 53 16.10 1.88 -0.36
N ALA A 54 16.37 0.90 0.49
CA ALA A 54 17.26 -0.22 0.21
C ALA A 54 16.54 -1.45 -0.38
N GLY A 55 15.23 -1.31 -0.64
CA GLY A 55 14.36 -2.36 -1.21
C GLY A 55 13.88 -3.38 -0.18
N TYR A 56 14.13 -3.21 1.12
CA TYR A 56 13.64 -4.13 2.14
C TYR A 56 12.20 -3.84 2.52
N TYR A 57 11.48 -4.88 2.89
CA TYR A 57 10.12 -4.77 3.39
C TYR A 57 9.86 -5.74 4.54
N LEU A 58 8.89 -5.39 5.36
CA LEU A 58 8.35 -6.22 6.42
C LEU A 58 6.83 -6.02 6.47
N LEU A 59 6.08 -7.12 6.54
CA LEU A 59 4.63 -7.12 6.65
C LEU A 59 4.18 -8.15 7.67
N GLU A 60 3.39 -7.70 8.64
CA GLU A 60 2.73 -8.57 9.61
C GLU A 60 1.34 -8.95 9.11
N VAL A 61 1.10 -10.24 8.98
CA VAL A 61 -0.17 -10.80 8.47
C VAL A 61 -0.85 -11.60 9.58
N PRO A 62 -2.08 -11.25 9.97
CA PRO A 62 -2.86 -12.03 10.91
C PRO A 62 -3.12 -13.45 10.38
N ASN A 63 -3.09 -14.46 11.24
CA ASN A 63 -3.24 -15.86 10.83
C ASN A 63 -4.52 -16.19 10.06
N HIS A 64 -5.62 -15.46 10.30
CA HIS A 64 -6.85 -15.65 9.53
C HIS A 64 -6.75 -15.20 8.06
N LYS A 65 -5.64 -14.57 7.68
CA LYS A 65 -5.32 -14.12 6.31
C LYS A 65 -4.21 -14.94 5.65
N ILE A 66 -3.73 -16.00 6.29
CA ILE A 66 -2.64 -16.83 5.77
C ILE A 66 -2.96 -17.51 4.43
N ASN A 67 -4.23 -17.76 4.13
CA ASN A 67 -4.68 -18.37 2.88
C ASN A 67 -4.86 -17.36 1.73
N ASP A 68 -4.70 -16.07 2.01
CA ASP A 68 -4.81 -15.01 1.01
C ASP A 68 -3.53 -14.93 0.14
N SER A 69 -3.57 -14.10 -0.90
CA SER A 69 -2.41 -13.83 -1.74
C SER A 69 -1.84 -12.46 -1.41
N LEU A 70 -0.51 -12.43 -1.31
CA LEU A 70 0.26 -11.21 -1.19
C LEU A 70 0.58 -10.69 -2.59
N TYR A 71 0.27 -9.44 -2.86
CA TYR A 71 0.49 -8.77 -4.13
C TYR A 71 1.60 -7.74 -4.01
N PHE A 72 2.43 -7.69 -5.04
CA PHE A 72 3.50 -6.73 -5.20
C PHE A 72 3.27 -5.96 -6.49
N SER A 73 3.31 -4.63 -6.43
CA SER A 73 3.10 -3.79 -7.61
C SER A 73 3.92 -2.51 -7.55
N MET A 74 4.42 -2.12 -8.72
CA MET A 74 5.15 -0.88 -8.93
C MET A 74 4.94 -0.42 -10.37
N VAL A 75 4.85 0.90 -10.59
CA VAL A 75 4.71 1.46 -11.94
C VAL A 75 5.96 1.15 -12.75
N GLY A 76 5.80 0.65 -13.99
CA GLY A 76 6.89 0.26 -14.87
C GLY A 76 7.41 -1.16 -14.69
N PHE A 77 6.79 -1.94 -13.80
CA PHE A 77 7.16 -3.32 -13.53
C PHE A 77 5.95 -4.26 -13.57
N ALA A 78 6.18 -5.53 -13.94
CA ALA A 78 5.16 -6.56 -13.93
C ALA A 78 4.75 -6.90 -12.49
N SER A 79 3.47 -6.77 -12.17
CA SER A 79 2.94 -7.13 -10.87
C SER A 79 3.08 -8.63 -10.59
N GLN A 80 3.39 -8.98 -9.35
CA GLN A 80 3.55 -10.37 -8.91
C GLN A 80 2.63 -10.68 -7.74
N SER A 81 2.25 -11.96 -7.60
CA SER A 81 1.45 -12.41 -6.47
C SER A 81 1.91 -13.78 -5.98
N PHE A 82 1.86 -13.97 -4.66
CA PHE A 82 2.29 -15.20 -4.00
C PHE A 82 1.26 -15.62 -2.96
N LYS A 83 0.96 -16.90 -2.91
CA LYS A 83 0.13 -17.49 -1.86
C LYS A 83 0.91 -17.55 -0.56
N ILE A 84 0.38 -16.96 0.50
CA ILE A 84 1.08 -16.84 1.78
C ILE A 84 1.28 -18.20 2.45
N ASP A 85 0.31 -19.10 2.33
CA ASP A 85 0.36 -20.46 2.86
C ASP A 85 1.42 -21.34 2.19
N GLN A 86 1.82 -21.01 0.96
CA GLN A 86 2.82 -21.75 0.18
C GLN A 86 4.26 -21.23 0.39
N LEU A 87 4.43 -20.14 1.13
CA LEU A 87 5.77 -19.63 1.45
C LEU A 87 6.42 -20.50 2.54
N ASP A 88 7.72 -20.76 2.36
CA ASP A 88 8.52 -21.49 3.35
C ASP A 88 8.62 -20.73 4.68
N GLY A 89 8.71 -21.48 5.76
CA GLY A 89 8.77 -20.95 7.11
C GLY A 89 7.43 -21.03 7.85
N SER A 90 7.49 -20.97 9.17
CA SER A 90 6.29 -21.05 10.03
C SER A 90 5.69 -19.65 10.25
N ASN A 91 6.17 -18.95 11.27
CA ASN A 91 5.69 -17.60 11.62
C ASN A 91 6.53 -16.48 10.99
N GLU A 92 7.73 -16.79 10.49
CA GLU A 92 8.61 -15.88 9.77
C GLU A 92 8.88 -16.45 8.38
N LYS A 93 8.54 -15.68 7.34
CA LYS A 93 8.64 -16.09 5.94
C LYS A 93 9.51 -15.12 5.19
N LEU A 94 10.64 -15.60 4.69
CA LEU A 94 11.54 -14.84 3.81
C LEU A 94 11.07 -14.96 2.36
N LEU A 95 10.78 -13.82 1.72
CA LEU A 95 10.41 -13.78 0.31
C LEU A 95 11.16 -12.65 -0.41
N ASN A 96 12.21 -12.99 -1.15
CA ASN A 96 12.90 -12.05 -2.01
C ASN A 96 12.28 -12.03 -3.39
N ILE A 97 12.12 -10.84 -3.97
CA ILE A 97 11.43 -10.62 -5.24
C ILE A 97 12.37 -9.95 -6.24
N ASN A 98 12.43 -10.52 -7.44
CA ASN A 98 13.03 -9.87 -8.60
C ASN A 98 11.92 -9.37 -9.52
N PHE A 99 11.79 -8.06 -9.64
CA PHE A 99 10.78 -7.41 -10.46
C PHE A 99 11.26 -7.29 -11.90
N GLN A 100 10.45 -7.79 -12.84
CA GLN A 100 10.72 -7.65 -14.26
C GLN A 100 10.21 -6.28 -14.75
N PRO A 101 11.05 -5.46 -15.40
CA PRO A 101 10.56 -4.25 -16.05
C PRO A 101 9.48 -4.60 -17.07
N GLU A 102 8.37 -3.89 -17.02
CA GLU A 102 7.29 -4.01 -17.99
C GLU A 102 7.08 -2.65 -18.65
N ALA A 103 7.45 -2.57 -19.94
CA ALA A 103 7.17 -1.37 -20.72
C ALA A 103 5.65 -1.26 -20.89
N THR A 104 4.99 -0.48 -20.06
CA THR A 104 3.61 -0.11 -20.28
C THR A 104 3.59 0.82 -21.50
N ALA A 105 3.30 0.28 -22.68
CA ALA A 105 3.06 1.10 -23.86
C ALA A 105 1.83 1.98 -23.57
N LEU A 106 2.08 3.21 -23.17
CA LEU A 106 1.03 4.22 -23.08
C LEU A 106 0.47 4.37 -24.50
N LYS A 107 -0.79 3.98 -24.69
CA LYS A 107 -1.49 4.28 -25.96
C LYS A 107 -1.41 5.78 -26.16
N GLU A 108 -0.85 6.18 -27.28
CA GLU A 108 -0.79 7.57 -27.70
C GLU A 108 -2.21 8.17 -27.62
N VAL A 109 -2.39 9.12 -26.73
CA VAL A 109 -3.65 9.86 -26.63
C VAL A 109 -3.61 10.90 -27.75
N VAL A 110 -4.21 10.58 -28.89
CA VAL A 110 -4.43 11.58 -29.98
C VAL A 110 -5.38 12.62 -29.41
N VAL A 111 -4.83 13.75 -29.01
CA VAL A 111 -5.59 14.92 -28.60
C VAL A 111 -6.15 15.61 -29.82
N THR A 112 -7.35 15.24 -30.23
CA THR A 112 -8.10 16.02 -31.22
C THR A 112 -8.47 17.38 -30.62
N SER A 113 -8.27 18.46 -31.39
CA SER A 113 -8.56 19.83 -31.01
C SER A 113 -10.05 20.07 -30.75
N GLY A 114 -10.48 19.71 -29.56
CA GLY A 114 -11.80 20.03 -29.01
C GLY A 114 -11.70 21.18 -28.03
N LYS A 115 -12.80 21.89 -27.83
CA LYS A 115 -12.90 22.94 -26.83
C LYS A 115 -12.75 22.32 -25.44
N TRP A 116 -11.63 22.53 -24.78
CA TRP A 116 -11.36 22.00 -23.45
C TRP A 116 -12.12 22.79 -22.38
N GLU A 117 -12.89 22.10 -21.58
CA GLU A 117 -13.56 22.68 -20.43
C GLU A 117 -12.75 22.32 -19.17
N LYS A 118 -12.25 23.33 -18.47
CA LYS A 118 -11.57 23.13 -17.19
C LYS A 118 -12.61 22.93 -16.09
N LYS A 119 -12.47 21.85 -15.35
CA LYS A 119 -13.31 21.57 -14.19
C LYS A 119 -12.45 21.11 -13.03
N ALA A 120 -12.56 21.80 -11.89
CA ALA A 120 -12.04 21.30 -10.63
C ALA A 120 -12.96 20.16 -10.11
N VAL A 121 -12.36 19.12 -9.60
CA VAL A 121 -13.07 17.98 -9.02
C VAL A 121 -12.41 17.65 -7.69
N GLY A 122 -13.19 17.59 -6.64
CA GLY A 122 -12.72 17.33 -5.29
C GLY A 122 -13.41 18.20 -4.25
N ASN A 123 -12.87 18.21 -3.07
CA ASN A 123 -13.34 19.09 -2.01
C ASN A 123 -12.64 20.45 -2.14
N GLU A 124 -13.41 21.49 -2.42
CA GLU A 124 -12.93 22.89 -2.56
C GLU A 124 -13.05 23.69 -1.26
N THR A 125 -13.54 23.06 -0.19
CA THR A 125 -13.78 23.74 1.07
C THR A 125 -12.65 23.50 2.07
N ASP A 126 -12.03 24.57 2.57
CA ASP A 126 -11.14 24.54 3.74
C ASP A 126 -11.98 24.39 5.02
N SER A 127 -12.51 23.21 5.24
CA SER A 127 -13.24 22.92 6.48
C SER A 127 -12.25 22.66 7.60
N LYS A 128 -12.25 23.54 8.59
CA LYS A 128 -11.51 23.32 9.84
C LYS A 128 -12.16 22.28 10.77
N LEU A 129 -13.33 21.76 10.40
CA LEU A 129 -14.12 20.84 11.21
C LEU A 129 -13.84 19.36 10.89
N ILE A 130 -13.30 19.06 9.71
CA ILE A 130 -12.99 17.70 9.29
C ILE A 130 -11.57 17.69 8.74
N THR A 131 -10.68 17.05 9.45
CA THR A 131 -9.30 16.78 9.03
C THR A 131 -9.15 15.28 8.86
N THR A 132 -8.63 14.85 7.72
CA THR A 132 -8.26 13.46 7.48
C THR A 132 -6.74 13.38 7.36
N GLY A 133 -6.14 12.44 8.06
CA GLY A 133 -4.69 12.31 8.04
C GLY A 133 -4.22 11.03 8.70
N PHE A 134 -2.92 10.85 8.70
CA PHE A 134 -2.25 9.75 9.37
C PHE A 134 -1.75 10.19 10.73
N THR A 135 -1.92 9.34 11.73
CA THR A 135 -1.43 9.59 13.11
C THR A 135 -0.10 8.90 13.38
N THR A 136 0.37 8.09 12.45
CA THR A 136 1.62 7.33 12.57
C THR A 136 2.51 7.57 11.35
N ASN A 137 3.82 7.52 11.55
CA ASN A 137 4.83 7.61 10.50
C ASN A 137 5.20 6.22 9.95
N GLN A 138 4.20 5.36 9.76
CA GLN A 138 4.42 4.03 9.19
C GLN A 138 4.38 4.07 7.67
N LEU A 139 5.26 3.32 7.02
CA LEU A 139 5.24 3.11 5.57
C LEU A 139 3.94 2.42 5.15
N GLY A 140 3.41 2.80 3.99
CA GLY A 140 2.17 2.22 3.44
C GLY A 140 0.89 2.98 3.79
N ASN A 141 0.98 4.08 4.53
CA ASN A 141 -0.18 4.96 4.73
C ASN A 141 -0.49 5.72 3.45
N GLU A 142 -1.71 5.58 2.93
CA GLU A 142 -2.15 6.22 1.68
C GLU A 142 -3.53 6.86 1.85
N ILE A 143 -3.72 8.04 1.24
CA ILE A 143 -5.03 8.65 1.01
C ILE A 143 -5.24 8.72 -0.49
N ALA A 144 -6.33 8.12 -0.98
CA ALA A 144 -6.67 8.12 -2.39
C ALA A 144 -8.02 8.77 -2.63
N GLN A 145 -8.11 9.57 -3.70
CA GLN A 145 -9.35 10.13 -4.19
C GLN A 145 -9.64 9.62 -5.60
N PHE A 146 -10.83 9.03 -5.77
CA PHE A 146 -11.29 8.58 -7.08
C PHE A 146 -11.99 9.69 -7.84
N VAL A 147 -11.51 9.97 -9.04
CA VAL A 147 -12.15 10.90 -9.98
C VAL A 147 -12.83 10.10 -11.08
N ARG A 148 -14.15 10.19 -11.16
CA ARG A 148 -14.92 9.52 -12.22
C ARG A 148 -14.95 10.39 -13.48
N VAL A 149 -14.30 9.94 -14.54
CA VAL A 149 -14.35 10.57 -15.86
C VAL A 149 -15.36 9.88 -16.77
N LYS A 150 -16.01 10.63 -17.68
CA LYS A 150 -16.95 10.05 -18.64
C LYS A 150 -16.16 9.26 -19.69
N LYS A 151 -16.52 7.99 -19.91
CA LYS A 151 -15.80 7.01 -20.75
C LYS A 151 -15.53 7.45 -22.21
N GLN A 152 -16.21 8.48 -22.71
CA GLN A 152 -16.16 8.87 -24.12
C GLN A 152 -15.49 10.22 -24.39
N ARG A 153 -14.89 10.84 -23.39
CA ARG A 153 -14.20 12.13 -23.56
C ARG A 153 -12.75 12.02 -23.11
N PRO A 154 -11.79 12.40 -23.95
CA PRO A 154 -10.42 12.52 -23.51
C PRO A 154 -10.34 13.53 -22.36
N THR A 155 -9.66 13.16 -21.30
CA THR A 155 -9.53 13.97 -20.07
C THR A 155 -8.05 14.14 -19.76
N LEU A 156 -7.63 15.39 -19.59
CA LEU A 156 -6.27 15.74 -19.21
C LEU A 156 -6.27 16.24 -17.76
N VAL A 157 -5.50 15.62 -16.90
CA VAL A 157 -5.23 16.14 -15.56
C VAL A 157 -4.15 17.21 -15.67
N GLN A 158 -4.50 18.48 -15.38
CA GLN A 158 -3.57 19.61 -15.47
C GLN A 158 -2.82 19.87 -14.17
N GLY A 159 -3.35 19.39 -13.05
CA GLY A 159 -2.74 19.57 -11.75
C GLY A 159 -3.66 19.12 -10.61
N PHE A 160 -3.11 19.10 -9.43
CA PHE A 160 -3.84 18.89 -8.19
C PHE A 160 -3.34 19.86 -7.13
N TRP A 161 -4.20 20.10 -6.15
CA TRP A 161 -3.88 20.92 -4.98
C TRP A 161 -4.12 20.08 -3.74
N LEU A 162 -3.17 20.13 -2.81
CA LEU A 162 -3.26 19.50 -1.51
C LEU A 162 -3.11 20.58 -0.45
N SER A 163 -4.11 20.74 0.41
CA SER A 163 -4.01 21.61 1.58
C SER A 163 -3.56 20.78 2.78
N ILE A 164 -2.41 21.12 3.34
CA ILE A 164 -1.85 20.44 4.51
C ILE A 164 -2.06 21.39 5.71
N ALA A 165 -2.91 20.98 6.65
CA ALA A 165 -3.20 21.75 7.86
C ALA A 165 -2.06 21.64 8.88
N GLU A 166 -1.49 20.46 9.03
CA GLU A 166 -0.36 20.16 9.91
C GLU A 166 0.47 19.04 9.32
N ASN A 167 1.78 19.18 9.31
CA ASN A 167 2.71 18.16 8.84
C ASN A 167 3.79 17.91 9.88
N THR A 168 3.77 16.73 10.48
CA THR A 168 4.79 16.22 11.40
C THR A 168 5.70 15.18 10.76
N ILE A 169 5.55 14.95 9.45
CA ILE A 169 6.25 13.94 8.66
C ILE A 169 7.38 14.64 7.88
N GLU A 170 8.55 14.02 7.81
CA GLU A 170 9.70 14.59 7.12
C GLU A 170 9.52 14.64 5.59
N SER A 171 8.78 13.69 5.01
CA SER A 171 8.54 13.63 3.57
C SER A 171 7.17 13.07 3.21
N VAL A 172 6.61 13.52 2.08
CA VAL A 172 5.36 13.01 1.49
C VAL A 172 5.64 12.65 0.03
N ILE A 173 5.28 11.45 -0.37
CA ILE A 173 5.37 10.98 -1.75
C ILE A 173 3.99 11.13 -2.40
N LEU A 174 3.94 11.87 -3.50
CA LEU A 174 2.73 12.03 -4.32
C LEU A 174 2.82 11.12 -5.54
N ARG A 175 1.77 10.32 -5.78
CA ARG A 175 1.65 9.43 -6.94
C ARG A 175 0.41 9.83 -7.75
N LEU A 176 0.54 9.89 -9.05
CA LEU A 176 -0.52 10.16 -10.03
C LEU A 176 -0.85 8.90 -10.80
#